data_7123c01beace4f77f5976547745bb08d
#
_entry.id   7123c01beace4f77f5976547745bb08d
#
_cell.length_a   1.000
_cell.length_b   1.000
_cell.length_c   1.000
_cell.angle_alpha   90.00
_cell.angle_beta   90.00
_cell.angle_gamma   90.00
#
_symmetry.space_group_name_H-M   'P 1'
#
loop_
_entity.id
_entity.type
_entity.pdbx_description
1 polymer ?
#
loop_
_entity_poly.entity_id
_entity_poly.type
_entity_poly.pdbx_seq_one_letter_code
_entity_poly.pdbx_strand_id
1 'polypeptide(L)'
;MIHKTSIVIALLLSVFQLDVKAQEWQIEKGVNVLFGLSQPLVAHGFNFELNYVHNRFIFDFSQGVGLTFSGNAIPASLEKQGVEVHMPWTTGFGIGYRFTNWINLRVEPKWHRFEFNYENDQQLKNNEITSYNTVTLGLGLYGCYLPFKKKTNALKGIMISPSVRYWPTMNSTLPGNSYSYFNQTTHSVQEIKTYGPGIQLSPWIVNVSIGYSFEFKKKQS
;
A
#
# COMPACT_ATOMS: atom_id res chain seq x y z
N MET A 1 -15.56 -13.70 27.26
CA MET A 1 -14.92 -13.10 26.07
C MET A 1 -15.50 -11.74 25.65
N ILE A 2 -16.63 -11.30 26.16
CA ILE A 2 -17.36 -10.07 25.78
C ILE A 2 -16.68 -8.76 26.27
N HIS A 3 -15.92 -8.80 27.38
CA HIS A 3 -15.33 -7.57 27.97
C HIS A 3 -14.14 -6.97 27.20
N LYS A 4 -13.40 -7.77 26.42
CA LYS A 4 -12.24 -7.23 25.67
C LYS A 4 -12.64 -6.41 24.44
N THR A 5 -13.73 -6.81 23.78
CA THR A 5 -14.26 -6.10 22.60
C THR A 5 -14.87 -4.75 22.99
N SER A 6 -15.54 -4.66 24.15
CA SER A 6 -16.14 -3.44 24.66
C SER A 6 -15.09 -2.38 25.02
N ILE A 7 -13.92 -2.79 25.54
CA ILE A 7 -12.82 -1.88 25.89
C ILE A 7 -12.20 -1.27 24.61
N VAL A 8 -12.05 -2.07 23.56
CA VAL A 8 -11.50 -1.57 22.27
C VAL A 8 -12.47 -0.59 21.62
N ILE A 9 -13.77 -0.86 21.67
CA ILE A 9 -14.80 0.06 21.14
C ILE A 9 -14.85 1.35 21.97
N ALA A 10 -14.75 1.27 23.30
CA ALA A 10 -14.72 2.44 24.18
C ALA A 10 -13.44 3.30 23.96
N LEU A 11 -12.28 2.66 23.74
CA LEU A 11 -11.04 3.34 23.39
C LEU A 11 -11.13 4.01 22.01
N LEU A 12 -11.74 3.37 21.01
CA LEU A 12 -11.99 3.97 19.71
C LEU A 12 -12.95 5.17 19.81
N LEU A 13 -14.02 5.05 20.61
CA LEU A 13 -14.97 6.14 20.81
C LEU A 13 -14.37 7.31 21.60
N SER A 14 -13.46 7.07 22.56
CA SER A 14 -12.79 8.13 23.31
C SER A 14 -11.79 8.93 22.44
N VAL A 15 -11.21 8.33 21.43
CA VAL A 15 -10.37 9.03 20.43
C VAL A 15 -11.22 10.00 19.58
N PHE A 16 -12.53 9.72 19.38
CA PHE A 16 -13.44 10.61 18.68
C PHE A 16 -13.96 11.79 19.53
N GLN A 17 -13.77 11.74 20.84
CA GLN A 17 -14.18 12.83 21.77
C GLN A 17 -13.05 13.84 22.06
N LEU A 18 -11.88 13.71 21.44
CA LEU A 18 -10.92 14.79 21.46
C LEU A 18 -11.57 15.99 20.83
N ASP A 19 -11.83 17.03 21.63
CA ASP A 19 -12.36 18.33 21.20
C ASP A 19 -11.61 18.78 19.96
N VAL A 20 -12.23 18.55 18.81
CA VAL A 20 -11.75 19.07 17.54
C VAL A 20 -12.10 20.55 17.57
N LYS A 21 -11.33 21.37 18.32
CA LYS A 21 -11.25 22.80 18.06
C LYS A 21 -11.15 22.92 16.55
N ALA A 22 -11.99 23.74 15.94
CA ALA A 22 -12.09 23.88 14.50
C ALA A 22 -10.67 24.05 13.92
N GLN A 23 -10.06 22.92 13.52
CA GLN A 23 -8.70 22.91 13.05
C GLN A 23 -8.71 23.53 11.66
N GLU A 24 -8.04 24.65 11.53
CA GLU A 24 -7.84 25.29 10.24
C GLU A 24 -7.04 24.34 9.33
N TRP A 25 -7.67 23.91 8.23
CA TRP A 25 -7.03 22.98 7.32
C TRP A 25 -5.96 23.72 6.50
N GLN A 26 -4.75 23.21 6.55
CA GLN A 26 -3.63 23.76 5.77
C GLN A 26 -3.88 23.64 4.26
N ILE A 27 -4.57 22.57 3.86
CA ILE A 27 -5.03 22.34 2.49
C ILE A 27 -6.49 21.95 2.58
N GLU A 28 -7.40 22.85 2.18
CA GLU A 28 -8.83 22.56 2.12
C GLU A 28 -9.18 21.76 0.87
N LYS A 29 -8.63 22.18 -0.28
CA LYS A 29 -8.78 21.50 -1.56
C LYS A 29 -7.43 21.45 -2.26
N GLY A 30 -7.09 20.29 -2.82
CA GLY A 30 -5.84 20.14 -3.51
C GLY A 30 -5.67 18.76 -4.14
N VAL A 31 -4.58 18.61 -4.87
CA VAL A 31 -4.13 17.34 -5.44
C VAL A 31 -2.71 17.08 -4.98
N ASN A 32 -2.45 15.88 -4.49
CA ASN A 32 -1.09 15.41 -4.20
C ASN A 32 -0.68 14.40 -5.25
N VAL A 33 0.52 14.53 -5.77
CA VAL A 33 1.17 13.55 -6.64
C VAL A 33 2.37 13.00 -5.89
N LEU A 34 2.38 11.70 -5.62
CA LEU A 34 3.36 11.05 -4.76
C LEU A 34 4.00 9.85 -5.46
N PHE A 35 5.26 9.60 -5.14
CA PHE A 35 6.02 8.42 -5.55
C PHE A 35 6.46 7.65 -4.31
N GLY A 36 6.18 6.34 -4.30
CA GLY A 36 6.62 5.45 -3.23
C GLY A 36 8.11 5.15 -3.37
N LEU A 37 8.88 5.36 -2.29
CA LEU A 37 10.32 5.11 -2.30
C LEU A 37 10.65 3.63 -2.04
N SER A 38 9.79 2.90 -1.33
CA SER A 38 10.03 1.48 -1.05
C SER A 38 10.05 0.62 -2.32
N GLN A 39 9.27 0.98 -3.33
CA GLN A 39 9.18 0.21 -4.57
C GLN A 39 10.50 0.21 -5.37
N PRO A 40 11.10 1.35 -5.73
CA PRO A 40 12.38 1.32 -6.44
C PRO A 40 13.54 0.82 -5.59
N LEU A 41 13.49 0.97 -4.27
CA LEU A 41 14.58 0.57 -3.37
C LEU A 41 14.56 -0.92 -3.02
N VAL A 42 13.38 -1.55 -2.97
CA VAL A 42 13.21 -2.93 -2.48
C VAL A 42 12.66 -3.86 -3.56
N ALA A 43 11.76 -3.37 -4.41
CA ALA A 43 11.01 -4.16 -5.37
C ALA A 43 11.33 -3.81 -6.83
N HIS A 44 12.41 -3.09 -7.10
CA HIS A 44 12.91 -2.75 -8.45
C HIS A 44 11.87 -2.21 -9.44
N GLY A 45 10.76 -1.65 -8.94
CA GLY A 45 9.67 -1.13 -9.74
C GLY A 45 9.27 0.27 -9.34
N PHE A 46 8.10 0.70 -9.81
CA PHE A 46 7.58 2.04 -9.55
C PHE A 46 6.20 1.97 -8.93
N ASN A 47 5.90 2.96 -8.08
CA ASN A 47 4.56 3.21 -7.60
C ASN A 47 4.29 4.70 -7.55
N PHE A 48 3.20 5.13 -8.14
CA PHE A 48 2.71 6.49 -7.99
C PHE A 48 1.32 6.52 -7.36
N GLU A 49 1.02 7.62 -6.73
CA GLU A 49 -0.21 7.83 -6.00
C GLU A 49 -0.72 9.25 -6.30
N LEU A 50 -1.99 9.36 -6.61
CA LEU A 50 -2.69 10.62 -6.85
C LEU A 50 -3.79 10.76 -5.80
N ASN A 51 -3.72 11.80 -4.98
CA ASN A 51 -4.73 12.05 -3.97
C ASN A 51 -5.48 13.35 -4.26
N TYR A 52 -6.78 13.29 -4.32
CA TYR A 52 -7.63 14.48 -4.28
C TYR A 52 -8.09 14.72 -2.84
N VAL A 53 -7.78 15.90 -2.33
CA VAL A 53 -8.12 16.33 -0.96
C VAL A 53 -9.29 17.29 -1.03
N HIS A 54 -10.33 17.02 -0.25
CA HIS A 54 -11.48 17.92 -0.06
C HIS A 54 -11.86 17.97 1.41
N ASN A 55 -11.47 19.04 2.09
CA ASN A 55 -11.65 19.22 3.54
C ASN A 55 -11.09 18.01 4.33
N ARG A 56 -11.97 17.23 4.94
CA ARG A 56 -11.61 16.05 5.73
C ARG A 56 -11.46 14.78 4.90
N PHE A 57 -11.88 14.78 3.63
CA PHE A 57 -11.86 13.59 2.79
C PHE A 57 -10.66 13.58 1.86
N ILE A 58 -10.14 12.39 1.62
CA ILE A 58 -9.12 12.12 0.61
C ILE A 58 -9.65 11.03 -0.30
N PHE A 59 -9.54 11.24 -1.60
CA PHE A 59 -9.80 10.24 -2.62
C PHE A 59 -8.46 9.89 -3.23
N ASP A 60 -8.15 8.60 -3.23
CA ASP A 60 -6.85 8.06 -3.60
C ASP A 60 -6.96 7.20 -4.84
N PHE A 61 -5.99 7.35 -5.73
CA PHE A 61 -5.71 6.41 -6.81
C PHE A 61 -4.22 6.08 -6.74
N SER A 62 -3.90 4.79 -6.85
CA SER A 62 -2.50 4.36 -6.86
C SER A 62 -2.26 3.28 -7.88
N GLN A 63 -1.09 3.35 -8.53
CA GLN A 63 -0.64 2.42 -9.53
C GLN A 63 0.81 2.04 -9.29
N GLY A 64 1.06 0.74 -9.11
CA GLY A 64 2.40 0.17 -9.14
C GLY A 64 2.62 -0.62 -10.43
N VAL A 65 3.85 -0.61 -10.92
CA VAL A 65 4.24 -1.25 -12.17
C VAL A 65 5.61 -1.89 -12.03
N GLY A 66 5.72 -3.14 -12.53
CA GLY A 66 6.98 -3.85 -12.67
C GLY A 66 7.70 -4.11 -11.35
N LEU A 67 6.96 -4.43 -10.29
CA LEU A 67 7.55 -4.75 -8.99
C LEU A 67 8.10 -6.17 -9.03
N THR A 68 9.36 -6.34 -8.66
CA THR A 68 10.03 -7.65 -8.57
C THR A 68 10.60 -7.83 -7.17
N PHE A 69 10.25 -8.92 -6.53
CA PHE A 69 10.68 -9.28 -5.19
C PHE A 69 11.54 -10.54 -5.25
N SER A 70 12.75 -10.46 -4.73
CA SER A 70 13.70 -11.57 -4.63
C SER A 70 14.53 -11.46 -3.34
N GLY A 71 15.33 -12.47 -3.03
CA GLY A 71 16.17 -12.50 -1.85
C GLY A 71 15.40 -12.17 -0.55
N ASN A 72 15.94 -11.30 0.27
CA ASN A 72 15.35 -10.93 1.56
C ASN A 72 13.95 -10.25 1.47
N ALA A 73 13.50 -9.90 0.28
CA ALA A 73 12.17 -9.29 0.08
C ALA A 73 11.05 -10.33 0.06
N ILE A 74 11.36 -11.61 -0.08
CA ILE A 74 10.41 -12.73 -0.09
C ILE A 74 10.64 -13.66 1.10
N PRO A 75 9.67 -14.56 1.44
CA PRO A 75 9.86 -15.55 2.49
C PRO A 75 11.06 -16.46 2.22
N ALA A 76 11.83 -16.75 3.27
CA ALA A 76 13.04 -17.58 3.17
C ALA A 76 12.79 -18.99 2.57
N SER A 77 11.56 -19.51 2.66
CA SER A 77 11.16 -20.77 2.03
C SER A 77 11.14 -20.69 0.50
N LEU A 78 10.84 -19.55 -0.08
CA LEU A 78 10.85 -19.30 -1.52
C LEU A 78 12.26 -18.90 -1.99
N GLU A 79 12.94 -18.05 -1.22
CA GLU A 79 14.31 -17.60 -1.49
C GLU A 79 15.26 -18.80 -1.65
N LYS A 80 15.22 -19.76 -0.71
CA LYS A 80 16.06 -20.98 -0.76
C LYS A 80 15.85 -21.86 -1.99
N GLN A 81 14.78 -21.63 -2.72
CA GLN A 81 14.45 -22.35 -3.94
C GLN A 81 14.73 -21.54 -5.21
N GLY A 82 15.35 -20.35 -5.05
CA GLY A 82 15.59 -19.44 -6.16
C GLY A 82 14.29 -18.98 -6.82
N VAL A 83 13.24 -18.72 -6.04
CA VAL A 83 11.99 -18.18 -6.57
C VAL A 83 12.05 -16.66 -6.58
N GLU A 84 11.60 -16.07 -7.67
CA GLU A 84 11.38 -14.65 -7.82
C GLU A 84 9.87 -14.38 -7.97
N VAL A 85 9.39 -13.30 -7.38
CA VAL A 85 7.98 -12.90 -7.47
C VAL A 85 7.87 -11.60 -8.22
N HIS A 86 7.25 -11.64 -9.38
CA HIS A 86 6.97 -10.47 -10.18
C HIS A 86 5.53 -10.01 -10.00
N MET A 87 5.34 -8.72 -9.84
CA MET A 87 4.04 -8.08 -9.80
C MET A 87 3.98 -7.03 -10.92
N PRO A 88 3.52 -7.43 -12.13
CA PRO A 88 3.51 -6.56 -13.31
C PRO A 88 2.74 -5.28 -13.06
N TRP A 89 1.65 -5.39 -12.31
CA TRP A 89 0.84 -4.24 -11.94
C TRP A 89 0.11 -4.44 -10.60
N THR A 90 -0.13 -3.32 -9.95
CA THR A 90 -1.03 -3.19 -8.81
C THR A 90 -1.79 -1.88 -8.94
N THR A 91 -3.10 -1.95 -8.91
CA THR A 91 -3.99 -0.80 -9.10
C THR A 91 -4.94 -0.70 -7.92
N GLY A 92 -5.14 0.48 -7.39
CA GLY A 92 -6.06 0.69 -6.28
C GLY A 92 -6.69 2.05 -6.25
N PHE A 93 -7.81 2.09 -5.54
CA PHE A 93 -8.53 3.28 -5.20
C PHE A 93 -8.69 3.33 -3.69
N GLY A 94 -8.88 4.52 -3.15
CA GLY A 94 -9.08 4.67 -1.73
C GLY A 94 -9.98 5.84 -1.38
N ILE A 95 -10.59 5.73 -0.22
CA ILE A 95 -11.24 6.85 0.44
C ILE A 95 -10.66 6.98 1.84
N GLY A 96 -10.31 8.18 2.23
CA GLY A 96 -9.69 8.46 3.51
C GLY A 96 -10.38 9.59 4.26
N TYR A 97 -10.15 9.57 5.56
CA TYR A 97 -10.58 10.61 6.47
C TYR A 97 -9.37 11.22 7.18
N ARG A 98 -9.26 12.53 7.16
CA ARG A 98 -8.22 13.31 7.82
C ARG A 98 -8.66 13.65 9.23
N PHE A 99 -7.95 13.13 10.22
CA PHE A 99 -8.13 13.49 11.62
C PHE A 99 -7.48 14.83 11.93
N THR A 100 -6.30 15.02 11.35
CA THR A 100 -5.48 16.23 11.51
C THR A 100 -4.89 16.63 10.15
N ASN A 101 -4.16 17.75 10.12
CA ASN A 101 -3.36 18.11 8.94
C ASN A 101 -2.24 17.11 8.61
N TRP A 102 -1.89 16.25 9.56
CA TRP A 102 -0.69 15.39 9.53
C TRP A 102 -1.03 13.91 9.36
N ILE A 103 -2.25 13.50 9.72
CA ILE A 103 -2.64 12.08 9.79
C ILE A 103 -4.00 11.88 9.14
N ASN A 104 -4.07 10.86 8.31
CA ASN A 104 -5.31 10.37 7.73
C ASN A 104 -5.34 8.84 7.74
N LEU A 105 -6.55 8.29 7.78
CA LEU A 105 -6.82 6.87 7.66
C LEU A 105 -7.52 6.65 6.32
N ARG A 106 -7.13 5.59 5.58
CA ARG A 106 -7.72 5.24 4.29
C ARG A 106 -8.16 3.80 4.26
N VAL A 107 -9.23 3.56 3.53
CA VAL A 107 -9.68 2.23 3.13
C VAL A 107 -9.44 2.12 1.62
N GLU A 108 -8.76 1.05 1.20
CA GLU A 108 -8.21 0.93 -0.15
C GLU A 108 -8.44 -0.47 -0.73
N PRO A 109 -9.49 -0.69 -1.53
CA PRO A 109 -9.54 -1.86 -2.40
C PRO A 109 -8.44 -1.76 -3.46
N LYS A 110 -7.70 -2.87 -3.64
CA LYS A 110 -6.65 -2.96 -4.65
C LYS A 110 -6.65 -4.31 -5.35
N TRP A 111 -6.23 -4.28 -6.58
CA TRP A 111 -6.05 -5.43 -7.46
C TRP A 111 -4.57 -5.59 -7.76
N HIS A 112 -4.11 -6.83 -7.71
CA HIS A 112 -2.70 -7.18 -7.96
C HIS A 112 -2.63 -8.36 -8.90
N ARG A 113 -1.62 -8.38 -9.76
CA ARG A 113 -1.18 -9.54 -10.50
C ARG A 113 0.10 -10.06 -9.88
N PHE A 114 0.15 -11.34 -9.57
CA PHE A 114 1.37 -12.05 -9.13
C PHE A 114 1.78 -13.07 -10.17
N GLU A 115 3.09 -13.17 -10.39
CA GLU A 115 3.75 -14.13 -11.27
C GLU A 115 4.98 -14.67 -10.53
N PHE A 116 5.05 -15.99 -10.34
CA PHE A 116 6.10 -16.69 -9.63
C PHE A 116 6.96 -17.45 -10.64
N ASN A 117 8.26 -17.15 -10.68
CA ASN A 117 9.22 -17.74 -11.58
C ASN A 117 10.46 -18.18 -10.79
N TYR A 118 11.27 -19.08 -11.37
CA TYR A 118 12.62 -19.31 -10.85
C TYR A 118 13.55 -18.20 -11.28
N GLU A 119 14.51 -17.83 -10.43
CA GLU A 119 15.56 -16.86 -10.76
C GLU A 119 16.29 -17.28 -12.03
N ASN A 120 16.59 -16.31 -12.90
CA ASN A 120 17.21 -16.48 -14.23
C ASN A 120 16.32 -17.10 -15.33
N ASP A 121 15.13 -17.57 -15.03
CA ASP A 121 14.17 -18.06 -16.03
C ASP A 121 13.17 -16.95 -16.45
N GLN A 122 13.62 -15.73 -16.41
CA GLN A 122 12.78 -14.55 -16.53
C GLN A 122 11.80 -14.67 -17.69
N GLN A 123 10.51 -14.71 -17.32
CA GLN A 123 9.37 -14.37 -18.18
C GLN A 123 9.16 -15.24 -19.45
N LEU A 124 9.77 -16.38 -19.55
CA LEU A 124 9.35 -17.38 -20.52
C LEU A 124 8.05 -18.00 -20.02
N LYS A 125 6.95 -17.81 -20.74
CA LYS A 125 5.62 -18.34 -20.40
C LYS A 125 5.56 -19.83 -20.03
N ASN A 126 6.60 -20.58 -20.35
CA ASN A 126 6.68 -22.02 -20.12
C ASN A 126 7.35 -22.40 -18.77
N ASN A 127 7.95 -21.44 -18.07
CA ASN A 127 8.69 -21.69 -16.81
C ASN A 127 8.03 -21.04 -15.60
N GLU A 128 6.83 -20.51 -15.78
CA GLU A 128 6.05 -19.92 -14.72
C GLU A 128 5.56 -20.99 -13.73
N ILE A 129 5.91 -20.84 -12.45
CA ILE A 129 5.43 -21.74 -11.37
C ILE A 129 3.93 -21.58 -11.22
N THR A 130 3.47 -20.33 -11.12
CA THR A 130 2.06 -19.95 -11.04
C THR A 130 1.89 -18.48 -11.28
N SER A 131 0.70 -18.08 -11.77
CA SER A 131 0.29 -16.70 -11.79
C SER A 131 -1.18 -16.55 -11.42
N TYR A 132 -1.50 -15.46 -10.76
CA TYR A 132 -2.87 -15.19 -10.34
C TYR A 132 -3.11 -13.70 -10.07
N ASN A 133 -4.37 -13.33 -10.07
CA ASN A 133 -4.78 -12.01 -9.62
C ASN A 133 -5.35 -12.12 -8.21
N THR A 134 -5.10 -11.10 -7.39
CA THR A 134 -5.70 -10.97 -6.06
C THR A 134 -6.44 -9.66 -5.90
N VAL A 135 -7.43 -9.67 -5.03
CA VAL A 135 -8.10 -8.48 -4.52
C VAL A 135 -7.79 -8.36 -3.05
N THR A 136 -7.29 -7.23 -2.64
CA THR A 136 -7.05 -6.89 -1.23
C THR A 136 -7.96 -5.76 -0.81
N LEU A 137 -8.31 -5.70 0.47
CA LEU A 137 -8.98 -4.56 1.08
C LEU A 137 -8.10 -4.02 2.19
N GLY A 138 -7.47 -2.89 1.93
CA GLY A 138 -6.50 -2.29 2.82
C GLY A 138 -7.08 -1.30 3.80
N LEU A 139 -6.48 -1.25 4.97
CA LEU A 139 -6.61 -0.17 5.94
C LEU A 139 -5.22 0.44 6.16
N GLY A 140 -5.08 1.73 5.89
CA GLY A 140 -3.79 2.41 5.95
C GLY A 140 -3.81 3.69 6.77
N LEU A 141 -2.82 3.85 7.64
CA LEU A 141 -2.53 5.11 8.31
C LEU A 141 -1.44 5.85 7.53
N TYR A 142 -1.72 7.10 7.18
CA TYR A 142 -0.84 7.91 6.34
C TYR A 142 -0.47 9.20 7.04
N GLY A 143 0.82 9.51 7.03
CA GLY A 143 1.34 10.82 7.39
C GLY A 143 1.27 11.80 6.22
N CYS A 144 1.22 13.09 6.53
CA CYS A 144 1.27 14.18 5.58
C CYS A 144 2.16 15.28 6.15
N TYR A 145 3.37 15.40 5.65
CA TYR A 145 4.34 16.38 6.12
C TYR A 145 4.81 17.29 4.99
N LEU A 146 4.62 18.59 5.18
CA LEU A 146 5.02 19.64 4.24
C LEU A 146 6.19 20.43 4.85
N PRO A 147 7.45 20.00 4.64
CA PRO A 147 8.62 20.59 5.32
C PRO A 147 8.82 22.07 5.01
N PHE A 148 8.41 22.50 3.83
CA PHE A 148 8.64 23.86 3.33
C PHE A 148 7.37 24.70 3.20
N LYS A 149 6.28 24.35 3.91
CA LYS A 149 4.98 25.03 3.79
C LYS A 149 5.01 26.53 4.03
N LYS A 150 5.99 27.02 4.83
CA LYS A 150 6.18 28.44 5.11
C LYS A 150 6.90 29.21 3.99
N LYS A 151 7.45 28.52 3.00
CA LYS A 151 8.10 29.16 1.84
C LYS A 151 7.05 29.71 0.89
N THR A 152 7.41 30.76 0.14
CA THR A 152 6.56 31.38 -0.86
C THR A 152 6.84 30.92 -2.28
N ASN A 153 7.91 30.14 -2.47
CA ASN A 153 8.34 29.61 -3.76
C ASN A 153 7.81 28.18 -4.01
N ALA A 154 8.22 27.58 -5.12
CA ALA A 154 7.80 26.22 -5.52
C ALA A 154 8.09 25.11 -4.47
N LEU A 155 9.03 25.32 -3.56
CA LEU A 155 9.32 24.35 -2.52
C LEU A 155 8.15 24.14 -1.55
N LYS A 156 7.22 25.09 -1.44
CA LYS A 156 6.07 25.06 -0.51
C LYS A 156 5.28 23.75 -0.59
N GLY A 157 5.13 23.19 -1.79
CA GLY A 157 4.33 22.00 -2.05
C GLY A 157 5.05 20.66 -1.84
N ILE A 158 6.36 20.65 -1.57
CA ILE A 158 7.08 19.41 -1.33
C ILE A 158 6.47 18.68 -0.14
N MET A 159 6.12 17.41 -0.34
CA MET A 159 5.42 16.58 0.62
C MET A 159 6.16 15.26 0.85
N ILE A 160 6.22 14.85 2.12
CA ILE A 160 6.68 13.53 2.56
C ILE A 160 5.48 12.83 3.24
N SER A 161 5.20 11.62 2.82
CA SER A 161 4.06 10.83 3.30
C SER A 161 4.50 9.44 3.74
N PRO A 162 4.88 9.25 5.02
CA PRO A 162 5.07 7.92 5.59
C PRO A 162 3.71 7.22 5.73
N SER A 163 3.69 5.91 5.57
CA SER A 163 2.48 5.12 5.75
C SER A 163 2.75 3.73 6.30
N VAL A 164 1.80 3.23 7.08
CA VAL A 164 1.71 1.84 7.52
C VAL A 164 0.34 1.32 7.10
N ARG A 165 0.31 0.19 6.41
CA ARG A 165 -0.88 -0.35 5.78
C ARG A 165 -1.01 -1.83 6.07
N TYR A 166 -2.23 -2.27 6.25
CA TYR A 166 -2.60 -3.68 6.39
C TYR A 166 -3.53 -4.05 5.24
N TRP A 167 -3.04 -4.86 4.28
CA TRP A 167 -3.75 -5.24 3.07
C TRP A 167 -3.92 -6.76 2.98
N PRO A 168 -4.86 -7.36 3.73
CA PRO A 168 -5.16 -8.78 3.61
C PRO A 168 -5.75 -9.10 2.24
N THR A 169 -5.37 -10.25 1.72
CA THR A 169 -5.99 -10.83 0.52
C THR A 169 -7.42 -11.24 0.86
N MET A 170 -8.37 -10.72 0.10
CA MET A 170 -9.80 -11.04 0.25
C MET A 170 -10.19 -12.19 -0.67
N ASN A 171 -9.65 -12.16 -1.89
CA ASN A 171 -9.95 -13.17 -2.90
C ASN A 171 -8.82 -13.25 -3.92
N SER A 172 -8.71 -14.39 -4.60
CA SER A 172 -7.81 -14.58 -5.74
C SER A 172 -8.49 -15.36 -6.87
N THR A 173 -7.87 -15.38 -8.03
CA THR A 173 -8.35 -16.20 -9.17
C THR A 173 -8.03 -17.69 -9.03
N LEU A 174 -7.28 -18.07 -7.98
CA LEU A 174 -6.95 -19.46 -7.70
C LEU A 174 -8.08 -20.15 -6.88
N PRO A 175 -8.48 -21.37 -7.24
CA PRO A 175 -9.42 -22.16 -6.45
C PRO A 175 -8.93 -22.33 -5.00
N GLY A 176 -9.79 -22.06 -4.02
CA GLY A 176 -9.43 -22.16 -2.61
C GLY A 176 -8.40 -21.14 -2.12
N ASN A 177 -8.05 -20.12 -2.95
CA ASN A 177 -6.97 -19.17 -2.67
C ASN A 177 -5.62 -19.85 -2.38
N SER A 178 -5.34 -20.99 -3.03
CA SER A 178 -4.10 -21.74 -2.87
C SER A 178 -3.58 -22.28 -4.20
N TYR A 179 -2.31 -22.62 -4.24
CA TYR A 179 -1.66 -23.30 -5.36
C TYR A 179 -0.66 -24.31 -4.86
N SER A 180 -0.40 -25.34 -5.69
CA SER A 180 0.62 -26.34 -5.41
C SER A 180 1.87 -26.08 -6.21
N TYR A 181 3.03 -26.30 -5.60
CA TYR A 181 4.32 -26.24 -6.27
C TYR A 181 5.23 -27.37 -5.77
N PHE A 182 6.20 -27.77 -6.60
CA PHE A 182 7.20 -28.75 -6.22
C PHE A 182 8.33 -28.08 -5.45
N ASN A 183 8.47 -28.42 -4.16
CA ASN A 183 9.54 -27.92 -3.32
C ASN A 183 10.81 -28.74 -3.56
N GLN A 184 11.81 -28.15 -4.17
CA GLN A 184 13.08 -28.80 -4.52
C GLN A 184 13.91 -29.21 -3.29
N THR A 185 13.73 -28.55 -2.15
CA THR A 185 14.47 -28.87 -0.91
C THR A 185 13.87 -30.07 -0.21
N THR A 186 12.54 -30.18 -0.16
CA THR A 186 11.85 -31.29 0.51
C THR A 186 11.47 -32.43 -0.43
N HIS A 187 11.70 -32.26 -1.74
CA HIS A 187 11.32 -33.18 -2.82
C HIS A 187 9.85 -33.61 -2.74
N SER A 188 8.96 -32.67 -2.40
CA SER A 188 7.52 -32.91 -2.24
C SER A 188 6.69 -31.79 -2.82
N VAL A 189 5.47 -32.11 -3.23
CA VAL A 189 4.47 -31.11 -3.62
C VAL A 189 3.93 -30.47 -2.33
N GLN A 190 3.99 -29.16 -2.27
CA GLN A 190 3.45 -28.36 -1.16
C GLN A 190 2.34 -27.46 -1.66
N GLU A 191 1.30 -27.33 -0.85
CA GLU A 191 0.21 -26.38 -1.08
C GLU A 191 0.47 -25.11 -0.27
N ILE A 192 0.38 -23.98 -0.93
CA ILE A 192 0.60 -22.66 -0.34
C ILE A 192 -0.61 -21.78 -0.63
N LYS A 193 -1.04 -21.01 0.36
CA LYS A 193 -2.06 -19.97 0.20
C LYS A 193 -1.48 -18.78 -0.58
N THR A 194 -2.37 -18.05 -1.26
CA THR A 194 -2.00 -16.80 -1.94
C THR A 194 -1.38 -15.81 -0.98
N TYR A 195 -0.38 -15.11 -1.46
CA TYR A 195 0.37 -14.13 -0.68
C TYR A 195 -0.28 -12.75 -0.68
N GLY A 196 0.08 -11.93 0.30
CA GLY A 196 -0.21 -10.51 0.32
C GLY A 196 0.88 -9.69 -0.41
N PRO A 197 0.61 -8.42 -0.74
CA PRO A 197 1.51 -7.58 -1.50
C PRO A 197 2.56 -6.85 -0.65
N GLY A 198 2.71 -7.19 0.61
CA GLY A 198 3.53 -6.45 1.57
C GLY A 198 4.90 -7.06 1.87
N ILE A 199 5.49 -6.66 2.97
CA ILE A 199 6.82 -7.10 3.42
C ILE A 199 6.85 -8.63 3.52
N GLN A 200 7.82 -9.25 2.85
CA GLN A 200 7.92 -10.71 2.74
C GLN A 200 6.60 -11.36 2.30
N LEU A 201 5.92 -10.77 1.34
CA LEU A 201 4.62 -11.22 0.84
C LEU A 201 3.53 -11.35 1.93
N SER A 202 3.65 -10.61 3.00
CA SER A 202 2.64 -10.52 4.06
C SER A 202 1.59 -9.44 3.73
N PRO A 203 0.53 -9.28 4.53
CA PRO A 203 -0.41 -8.18 4.36
C PRO A 203 0.12 -6.82 4.85
N TRP A 204 1.29 -6.77 5.49
CA TRP A 204 1.82 -5.55 6.07
C TRP A 204 2.71 -4.79 5.09
N ILE A 205 2.45 -3.50 4.92
CA ILE A 205 3.24 -2.60 4.06
C ILE A 205 3.65 -1.37 4.88
N VAL A 206 4.94 -1.08 4.82
CA VAL A 206 5.49 0.20 5.30
C VAL A 206 6.09 0.91 4.10
N ASN A 207 5.74 2.17 3.91
CA ASN A 207 6.26 2.97 2.81
C ASN A 207 6.48 4.41 3.22
N VAL A 208 7.41 5.05 2.55
CA VAL A 208 7.56 6.51 2.56
C VAL A 208 7.41 6.97 1.12
N SER A 209 6.44 7.85 0.89
CA SER A 209 6.26 8.49 -0.41
C SER A 209 6.77 9.93 -0.34
N ILE A 210 7.33 10.40 -1.46
CA ILE A 210 7.73 11.79 -1.65
C ILE A 210 6.99 12.33 -2.86
N GLY A 211 6.64 13.60 -2.83
CA GLY A 211 5.96 14.21 -3.96
C GLY A 211 5.61 15.67 -3.74
N TYR A 212 4.54 16.07 -4.37
CA TYR A 212 4.14 17.46 -4.39
C TYR A 212 2.63 17.63 -4.16
N SER A 213 2.28 18.63 -3.36
CA SER A 213 0.91 19.01 -3.06
C SER A 213 0.57 20.33 -3.77
N PHE A 214 -0.45 20.28 -4.62
CA PHE A 214 -1.00 21.43 -5.32
C PHE A 214 -2.27 21.88 -4.60
N GLU A 215 -2.21 23.06 -4.00
CA GLU A 215 -3.34 23.66 -3.28
C GLU A 215 -4.20 24.48 -4.23
N PHE A 216 -5.50 24.27 -4.20
CA PHE A 216 -6.47 25.09 -4.93
C PHE A 216 -6.89 26.28 -4.05
N LYS A 217 -6.50 27.48 -4.43
CA LYS A 217 -6.90 28.70 -3.71
C LYS A 217 -8.42 28.87 -3.73
N LYS A 218 -9.01 29.23 -2.61
CA LYS A 218 -10.38 29.78 -2.60
C LYS A 218 -10.41 31.01 -3.51
N LYS A 219 -11.34 31.05 -4.49
CA LYS A 219 -11.70 32.32 -5.07
C LYS A 219 -12.20 33.23 -3.94
N GLN A 220 -11.52 34.32 -3.68
CA GLN A 220 -12.09 35.39 -2.87
C GLN A 220 -13.30 35.92 -3.64
N SER A 221 -14.49 35.66 -3.10
CA SER A 221 -15.75 36.25 -3.55
C SER A 221 -15.90 37.64 -2.94
#